data_faa5b4079b0e420b1d4e40264e0a628f
#
_entry.id   faa5b4079b0e420b1d4e40264e0a628f
#
_cell.length_a   1.000
_cell.length_b   1.000
_cell.length_c   1.000
_cell.angle_alpha   90.00
_cell.angle_beta   90.00
_cell.angle_gamma   90.00
#
_symmetry.space_group_name_H-M   'P 1'
#
loop_
_entity.id
_entity.type
_entity.pdbx_description
1 polymer ?
#
loop_
_entity_poly.entity_id
_entity_poly.type
_entity_poly.pdbx_seq_one_letter_code
_entity_poly.pdbx_strand_id
1 'polypeptide(L)'
;GKVTFRANCTTLDNGFVFQLKFDFKAGAPQYKYSSVQQVWKDVYPFGDYADFQPVPVFNYTYPDHAIASKLKLVSTGHGWGSLNTGNAAEFYHATHDIFVNGVNTFSQDNWKTCNPNPDGCSPQSGTWTYARAGWCPGSIAPYFDYDMTSYVSNQNLSLQYQFFTGYTDQCHPNNPGCVTGTTCTDCSDGFNPILDVNSNLIIYYDSAISLSVKEMDYIGFAIYPNPTAGFV
;
A
#
# COMPACT_ATOMS: atom_id res chain seq x y z
N GLY A 1 21.30 5.33 3.54
CA GLY A 1 20.16 4.41 3.62
C GLY A 1 20.10 3.51 2.37
N LYS A 2 19.48 2.35 2.49
CA LYS A 2 19.27 1.43 1.37
C LYS A 2 17.90 1.74 0.73
N VAL A 3 17.88 1.92 -0.58
CA VAL A 3 16.64 2.01 -1.36
C VAL A 3 16.51 0.72 -2.17
N THR A 4 15.39 0.04 -2.05
CA THR A 4 15.08 -1.14 -2.85
C THR A 4 14.02 -0.77 -3.87
N PHE A 5 14.36 -0.90 -5.13
CA PHE A 5 13.41 -0.80 -6.24
C PHE A 5 13.04 -2.20 -6.71
N ARG A 6 11.75 -2.46 -6.84
CA ARG A 6 11.24 -3.74 -7.33
C ARG A 6 10.27 -3.50 -8.49
N ALA A 7 10.54 -4.12 -9.63
CA ALA A 7 9.62 -4.16 -10.75
C ALA A 7 9.22 -5.63 -11.00
N ASN A 8 7.93 -5.90 -11.03
CA ASN A 8 7.39 -7.22 -11.38
C ASN A 8 6.81 -7.14 -12.78
N CYS A 9 7.37 -7.94 -13.70
CA CYS A 9 6.93 -8.03 -15.08
C CYS A 9 6.45 -9.47 -15.30
N THR A 10 5.15 -9.68 -15.37
CA THR A 10 4.61 -11.04 -15.28
C THR A 10 4.21 -11.71 -16.60
N THR A 11 4.06 -11.00 -17.72
CA THR A 11 3.46 -11.63 -18.92
C THR A 11 3.81 -11.03 -20.27
N LEU A 12 4.91 -10.32 -20.44
CA LEU A 12 5.22 -9.70 -21.73
C LEU A 12 6.58 -10.15 -22.27
N ASP A 13 6.58 -10.64 -23.50
CA ASP A 13 7.78 -11.11 -24.20
C ASP A 13 8.75 -10.00 -24.61
N ASN A 14 8.32 -8.73 -24.53
CA ASN A 14 9.08 -7.59 -25.04
C ASN A 14 9.94 -6.87 -23.98
N GLY A 15 9.87 -7.28 -22.74
CA GLY A 15 10.62 -6.64 -21.65
C GLY A 15 10.19 -5.21 -21.34
N PHE A 16 10.88 -4.59 -20.38
CA PHE A 16 10.63 -3.22 -19.95
C PHE A 16 11.93 -2.43 -19.82
N VAL A 17 11.86 -1.15 -20.14
CA VAL A 17 12.95 -0.21 -19.89
C VAL A 17 12.58 0.63 -18.66
N PHE A 18 13.46 0.66 -17.67
CA PHE A 18 13.28 1.45 -16.46
C PHE A 18 14.27 2.59 -16.44
N GLN A 19 13.79 3.76 -16.03
CA GLN A 19 14.63 4.91 -15.74
C GLN A 19 14.36 5.35 -14.30
N LEU A 20 15.41 5.38 -13.47
CA LEU A 20 15.36 5.94 -12.13
C LEU A 20 16.04 7.30 -12.14
N LYS A 21 15.31 8.32 -11.71
CA LYS A 21 15.84 9.66 -11.53
C LYS A 21 15.84 10.00 -10.04
N PHE A 22 17.01 10.31 -9.51
CA PHE A 22 17.17 10.82 -8.15
C PHE A 22 17.36 12.34 -8.22
N ASP A 23 16.43 13.08 -7.66
CA ASP A 23 16.50 14.54 -7.59
C ASP A 23 16.91 14.97 -6.17
N PHE A 24 18.17 15.31 -6.00
CA PHE A 24 18.71 15.78 -4.73
C PHE A 24 18.55 17.29 -4.63
N LYS A 25 17.69 17.73 -3.73
CA LYS A 25 17.48 19.16 -3.48
C LYS A 25 18.35 19.62 -2.32
N ALA A 26 19.07 20.74 -2.51
CA ALA A 26 19.75 21.40 -1.43
C ALA A 26 18.73 22.00 -0.45
N GLY A 27 18.99 21.87 0.84
CA GLY A 27 18.13 22.41 1.89
C GLY A 27 18.45 21.81 3.26
N ALA A 28 17.97 22.46 4.31
CA ALA A 28 18.00 21.90 5.65
C ALA A 28 16.70 21.09 5.87
N PRO A 29 16.76 19.81 6.16
CA PRO A 29 15.57 19.02 6.49
C PRO A 29 14.95 19.55 7.80
N GLN A 30 13.62 19.50 7.90
CA GLN A 30 12.92 19.88 9.14
C GLN A 30 13.42 19.04 10.34
N TYR A 31 13.71 17.77 10.09
CA TYR A 31 14.28 16.85 11.08
C TYR A 31 15.58 16.29 10.52
N LYS A 32 16.64 16.31 11.33
CA LYS A 32 17.98 15.83 10.88
C LYS A 32 18.05 14.32 10.81
N TYR A 33 17.34 13.64 11.67
CA TYR A 33 17.40 12.20 11.81
C TYR A 33 16.01 11.58 11.68
N SER A 34 15.93 10.45 11.03
CA SER A 34 14.70 9.69 10.90
C SER A 34 14.98 8.19 10.76
N SER A 35 14.01 7.41 11.18
CA SER A 35 13.94 5.99 10.87
C SER A 35 12.60 5.65 10.23
N VAL A 36 12.54 4.52 9.56
CA VAL A 36 11.32 4.01 8.95
C VAL A 36 11.05 2.61 9.48
N GLN A 37 9.88 2.42 10.03
CA GLN A 37 9.37 1.15 10.48
C GLN A 37 8.24 0.71 9.57
N GLN A 38 8.35 -0.48 8.95
CA GLN A 38 7.25 -1.05 8.20
C GLN A 38 6.13 -1.46 9.14
N VAL A 39 4.89 -1.05 8.82
CA VAL A 39 3.69 -1.38 9.60
C VAL A 39 2.97 -2.56 8.93
N TRP A 40 2.38 -2.34 7.78
CA TRP A 40 1.72 -3.37 6.98
C TRP A 40 2.33 -3.44 5.60
N LYS A 41 2.38 -4.63 5.02
CA LYS A 41 2.81 -4.85 3.63
C LYS A 41 2.32 -6.22 3.18
N ASP A 42 1.04 -6.29 2.85
CA ASP A 42 0.44 -7.53 2.38
C ASP A 42 -0.82 -7.26 1.59
N VAL A 43 -1.34 -8.32 1.00
CA VAL A 43 -2.62 -8.35 0.31
C VAL A 43 -3.63 -9.05 1.21
N TYR A 44 -4.74 -8.39 1.50
CA TYR A 44 -5.75 -8.87 2.43
C TYR A 44 -7.08 -9.09 1.72
N PRO A 45 -7.79 -10.20 2.00
CA PRO A 45 -9.15 -10.39 1.51
C PRO A 45 -10.08 -9.27 1.97
N PHE A 46 -10.98 -8.83 1.10
CA PHE A 46 -11.98 -7.81 1.44
C PHE A 46 -13.38 -8.42 1.36
N GLY A 47 -14.08 -8.40 2.47
CA GLY A 47 -15.42 -8.96 2.58
C GLY A 47 -15.47 -10.48 2.74
N ASP A 48 -14.36 -11.13 3.12
CA ASP A 48 -14.29 -12.55 3.41
C ASP A 48 -15.05 -12.90 4.70
N TYR A 49 -15.96 -13.87 4.61
CA TYR A 49 -16.75 -14.35 5.75
C TYR A 49 -15.94 -15.07 6.82
N ALA A 50 -14.73 -15.54 6.49
CA ALA A 50 -13.84 -16.14 7.49
C ALA A 50 -13.21 -15.08 8.39
N ASP A 51 -12.90 -13.90 7.84
CA ASP A 51 -12.33 -12.78 8.59
C ASP A 51 -12.61 -11.45 7.85
N PHE A 52 -13.53 -10.66 8.37
CA PHE A 52 -13.84 -9.34 7.80
C PHE A 52 -12.78 -8.27 8.09
N GLN A 53 -11.86 -8.52 9.03
CA GLN A 53 -10.83 -7.57 9.45
C GLN A 53 -9.44 -8.22 9.49
N PRO A 54 -8.92 -8.68 8.33
CA PRO A 54 -7.73 -9.52 8.29
C PRO A 54 -6.43 -8.77 8.55
N VAL A 55 -6.45 -7.43 8.60
CA VAL A 55 -5.24 -6.64 8.83
C VAL A 55 -4.82 -6.75 10.29
N PRO A 56 -3.64 -7.29 10.60
CA PRO A 56 -3.22 -7.50 11.97
C PRO A 56 -3.00 -6.18 12.71
N VAL A 57 -3.28 -6.16 14.01
CA VAL A 57 -2.93 -5.03 14.87
C VAL A 57 -1.40 -4.90 14.93
N PHE A 58 -0.90 -3.70 14.69
CA PHE A 58 0.51 -3.38 14.79
C PHE A 58 0.79 -2.65 16.10
N ASN A 59 1.73 -3.19 16.89
CA ASN A 59 2.17 -2.59 18.13
C ASN A 59 3.61 -2.11 17.99
N TYR A 60 3.89 -0.92 18.50
CA TYR A 60 5.20 -0.30 18.42
C TYR A 60 5.51 0.50 19.68
N THR A 61 6.76 0.49 20.09
CA THR A 61 7.25 1.36 21.17
C THR A 61 8.21 2.38 20.57
N TYR A 62 7.86 3.65 20.70
CA TYR A 62 8.73 4.72 20.23
C TYR A 62 10.05 4.73 20.99
N PRO A 63 11.17 4.81 20.27
CA PRO A 63 12.48 5.00 20.92
C PRO A 63 12.54 6.30 21.71
N ASP A 64 13.40 6.32 22.72
CA ASP A 64 13.77 7.56 23.38
C ASP A 64 14.30 8.56 22.33
N HIS A 65 14.11 9.85 22.57
CA HIS A 65 14.47 10.92 21.64
C HIS A 65 13.63 11.01 20.36
N ALA A 66 12.59 10.20 20.19
CA ALA A 66 11.60 10.44 19.16
C ALA A 66 10.83 11.72 19.47
N ILE A 67 10.72 12.62 18.50
CA ILE A 67 10.08 13.94 18.70
C ILE A 67 8.86 14.14 17.81
N ALA A 68 8.77 13.40 16.72
CA ALA A 68 7.62 13.43 15.81
C ALA A 68 7.50 12.09 15.07
N SER A 69 6.32 11.81 14.56
CA SER A 69 6.12 10.68 13.68
C SER A 69 4.98 10.89 12.69
N LYS A 70 5.01 10.11 11.61
CA LYS A 70 4.03 10.15 10.53
C LYS A 70 3.76 8.74 10.02
N LEU A 71 2.50 8.37 9.89
CA LEU A 71 2.10 7.15 9.20
C LEU A 71 1.83 7.47 7.74
N LYS A 72 2.58 6.83 6.83
CA LYS A 72 2.29 6.82 5.39
C LYS A 72 1.61 5.52 5.03
N LEU A 73 0.46 5.59 4.37
CA LEU A 73 -0.35 4.44 4.01
C LEU A 73 -0.81 4.54 2.56
N VAL A 74 -0.60 3.46 1.81
CA VAL A 74 -1.20 3.23 0.50
C VAL A 74 -2.14 2.04 0.64
N SER A 75 -3.36 2.16 0.12
CA SER A 75 -4.29 1.05 0.01
C SER A 75 -4.91 1.07 -1.37
N THR A 76 -4.87 -0.07 -2.06
CA THR A 76 -5.45 -0.21 -3.41
C THR A 76 -6.33 -1.44 -3.48
N GLY A 77 -7.55 -1.26 -3.99
CA GLY A 77 -8.50 -2.34 -4.17
C GLY A 77 -8.34 -3.03 -5.51
N HIS A 78 -8.40 -4.35 -5.49
CA HIS A 78 -8.27 -5.22 -6.66
C HIS A 78 -9.26 -6.37 -6.56
N GLY A 79 -9.39 -7.07 -7.68
CA GLY A 79 -10.33 -8.17 -7.77
C GLY A 79 -11.69 -7.68 -8.25
N TRP A 80 -12.18 -8.42 -9.20
CA TRP A 80 -13.46 -8.20 -9.81
C TRP A 80 -14.15 -9.55 -9.94
N GLY A 81 -14.99 -9.86 -9.00
CA GLY A 81 -15.80 -11.05 -9.10
C GLY A 81 -16.86 -10.95 -10.17
N SER A 82 -17.89 -11.73 -10.04
CA SER A 82 -19.07 -11.67 -10.88
C SER A 82 -20.05 -10.60 -10.39
N LEU A 83 -21.22 -10.52 -11.02
CA LEU A 83 -22.22 -9.47 -10.79
C LEU A 83 -22.72 -9.35 -9.36
N ASN A 84 -22.61 -10.41 -8.56
CA ASN A 84 -23.08 -10.42 -7.16
C ASN A 84 -21.99 -10.20 -6.11
N THR A 85 -20.78 -9.80 -6.49
CA THR A 85 -19.72 -9.40 -5.54
C THR A 85 -19.85 -7.97 -5.03
N GLY A 86 -20.97 -7.29 -5.32
CA GLY A 86 -21.20 -5.94 -4.85
C GLY A 86 -20.26 -4.90 -5.47
N ASN A 87 -19.85 -5.09 -6.75
CA ASN A 87 -19.00 -4.18 -7.50
C ASN A 87 -17.48 -4.36 -7.28
N ALA A 88 -17.07 -5.45 -6.68
CA ALA A 88 -15.67 -5.85 -6.43
C ALA A 88 -14.81 -4.80 -5.71
N ALA A 89 -13.72 -5.17 -5.09
CA ALA A 89 -12.88 -4.21 -4.37
C ALA A 89 -12.25 -3.16 -5.30
N GLU A 90 -11.96 -3.50 -6.55
CA GLU A 90 -11.37 -2.56 -7.51
C GLU A 90 -12.26 -1.35 -7.78
N PHE A 91 -13.58 -1.55 -7.87
CA PHE A 91 -14.57 -0.51 -8.19
C PHE A 91 -15.47 -0.16 -7.02
N TYR A 92 -15.14 -0.60 -5.83
CA TYR A 92 -15.94 -0.34 -4.64
C TYR A 92 -15.45 0.89 -3.89
N HIS A 93 -16.27 1.92 -3.83
CA HIS A 93 -15.99 3.13 -3.07
C HIS A 93 -16.26 2.89 -1.59
N ALA A 94 -15.22 2.89 -0.79
CA ALA A 94 -15.32 2.70 0.66
C ALA A 94 -14.38 3.61 1.43
N THR A 95 -14.82 3.97 2.64
CA THR A 95 -13.98 4.62 3.64
C THR A 95 -13.54 3.59 4.65
N HIS A 96 -12.23 3.48 4.86
CA HIS A 96 -11.61 2.62 5.86
C HIS A 96 -11.15 3.46 7.04
N ASP A 97 -11.10 2.86 8.23
CA ASP A 97 -10.77 3.56 9.46
C ASP A 97 -9.41 3.15 10.02
N ILE A 98 -8.69 4.10 10.60
CA ILE A 98 -7.44 3.84 11.31
C ILE A 98 -7.67 4.15 12.79
N PHE A 99 -7.52 3.11 13.61
CA PHE A 99 -7.58 3.21 15.04
C PHE A 99 -6.18 3.39 15.60
N VAL A 100 -6.03 4.35 16.49
CA VAL A 100 -4.80 4.59 17.24
C VAL A 100 -5.10 4.39 18.72
N ASN A 101 -4.41 3.45 19.33
CA ASN A 101 -4.61 3.09 20.75
C ASN A 101 -6.08 2.78 21.08
N GLY A 102 -6.77 2.09 20.16
CA GLY A 102 -8.17 1.69 20.30
C GLY A 102 -9.20 2.77 19.98
N VAL A 103 -8.77 3.96 19.58
CA VAL A 103 -9.67 5.08 19.22
C VAL A 103 -9.69 5.23 17.70
N ASN A 104 -10.87 5.29 17.08
CA ASN A 104 -11.01 5.67 15.68
C ASN A 104 -10.52 7.11 15.50
N THR A 105 -9.38 7.26 14.82
CA THR A 105 -8.66 8.53 14.77
C THR A 105 -8.64 9.13 13.38
N PHE A 106 -8.50 8.30 12.36
CA PHE A 106 -8.46 8.76 10.98
C PHE A 106 -9.38 7.90 10.12
N SER A 107 -9.94 8.54 9.10
CA SER A 107 -10.74 7.86 8.08
C SER A 107 -10.11 8.10 6.71
N GLN A 108 -9.98 7.04 5.94
CA GLN A 108 -9.38 7.05 4.61
C GLN A 108 -10.45 6.80 3.56
N ASP A 109 -10.80 7.83 2.79
CA ASP A 109 -11.61 7.65 1.58
C ASP A 109 -10.75 7.02 0.48
N ASN A 110 -10.93 5.71 0.28
CA ASN A 110 -10.12 4.93 -0.65
C ASN A 110 -10.70 4.97 -2.06
N TRP A 111 -10.75 6.16 -2.65
CA TRP A 111 -11.33 6.37 -3.98
C TRP A 111 -10.51 7.33 -4.85
N LYS A 112 -10.43 7.04 -6.15
CA LYS A 112 -9.77 7.88 -7.14
C LYS A 112 -10.59 8.00 -8.41
N THR A 113 -10.78 9.24 -8.88
CA THR A 113 -11.31 9.53 -10.20
C THR A 113 -10.18 9.38 -11.22
N CYS A 114 -10.38 8.54 -12.24
CA CYS A 114 -9.35 8.20 -13.22
C CYS A 114 -9.54 8.88 -14.59
N ASN A 115 -10.62 9.61 -14.79
CA ASN A 115 -10.83 10.37 -16.03
C ASN A 115 -11.15 11.85 -15.69
N PRO A 116 -10.28 12.83 -16.05
CA PRO A 116 -9.01 12.62 -16.73
C PRO A 116 -8.00 11.87 -15.85
N ASN A 117 -7.07 11.14 -16.50
CA ASN A 117 -6.04 10.41 -15.76
C ASN A 117 -5.14 11.38 -14.96
N PRO A 118 -4.90 11.17 -13.66
CA PRO A 118 -4.16 12.11 -12.79
C PRO A 118 -2.75 12.43 -13.29
N ASP A 119 -2.08 11.45 -13.91
CA ASP A 119 -0.71 11.61 -14.43
C ASP A 119 -0.67 11.76 -15.97
N GLY A 120 -1.82 12.03 -16.59
CA GLY A 120 -1.93 12.25 -18.04
C GLY A 120 -1.73 11.02 -18.90
N CYS A 121 -1.75 9.81 -18.31
CA CYS A 121 -1.57 8.56 -19.02
C CYS A 121 -2.88 8.15 -19.74
N SER A 122 -3.10 8.72 -20.91
CA SER A 122 -4.27 8.43 -21.76
C SER A 122 -3.98 8.76 -23.22
N PRO A 123 -4.67 8.12 -24.20
CA PRO A 123 -5.68 7.08 -24.00
C PRO A 123 -5.05 5.71 -23.66
N GLN A 124 -5.83 4.90 -22.94
CA GLN A 124 -5.50 3.51 -22.65
C GLN A 124 -6.64 2.61 -23.15
N SER A 125 -6.38 1.32 -23.29
CA SER A 125 -7.42 0.34 -23.58
C SER A 125 -8.19 -0.08 -22.32
N GLY A 126 -9.41 -0.63 -22.51
CA GLY A 126 -10.18 -1.22 -21.43
C GLY A 126 -10.88 -0.20 -20.52
N THR A 127 -10.95 -0.52 -19.24
CA THR A 127 -11.76 0.19 -18.24
C THR A 127 -11.01 1.32 -17.53
N TRP A 128 -9.97 1.88 -18.13
CA TRP A 128 -9.10 2.87 -17.51
C TRP A 128 -9.83 4.14 -17.03
N THR A 129 -10.94 4.49 -17.68
CA THR A 129 -11.71 5.70 -17.34
C THR A 129 -12.53 5.56 -16.07
N TYR A 130 -12.72 4.34 -15.58
CA TYR A 130 -13.51 4.11 -14.39
C TYR A 130 -12.71 4.47 -13.14
N ALA A 131 -13.36 5.19 -12.24
CA ALA A 131 -12.83 5.47 -10.92
C ALA A 131 -12.60 4.16 -10.13
N ARG A 132 -11.59 4.11 -9.28
CA ARG A 132 -11.17 2.91 -8.57
C ARG A 132 -10.81 3.17 -7.12
N ALA A 133 -10.78 2.09 -6.36
CA ALA A 133 -10.37 2.11 -4.97
C ALA A 133 -8.86 2.35 -4.84
N GLY A 134 -8.49 3.61 -4.63
CA GLY A 134 -7.15 4.05 -4.26
C GLY A 134 -6.10 4.11 -5.37
N TRP A 135 -6.42 3.83 -6.65
CA TRP A 135 -5.45 3.86 -7.74
C TRP A 135 -6.08 4.19 -9.10
N CYS A 136 -5.25 4.48 -10.09
CA CYS A 136 -5.67 4.58 -11.49
C CYS A 136 -4.64 3.91 -12.40
N PRO A 137 -5.06 3.25 -13.50
CA PRO A 137 -4.14 2.70 -14.47
C PRO A 137 -3.18 3.76 -15.02
N GLY A 138 -1.89 3.48 -15.01
CA GLY A 138 -0.85 4.39 -15.48
C GLY A 138 -0.57 5.59 -14.60
N SER A 139 -1.11 5.62 -13.38
CA SER A 139 -0.84 6.67 -12.39
C SER A 139 -0.19 6.09 -11.14
N ILE A 140 0.53 6.96 -10.43
CA ILE A 140 1.08 6.61 -9.12
C ILE A 140 -0.08 6.46 -8.14
N ALA A 141 -0.14 5.33 -7.42
CA ALA A 141 -1.07 5.17 -6.32
C ALA A 141 -0.74 6.19 -5.22
N PRO A 142 -1.69 7.06 -4.84
CA PRO A 142 -1.44 8.07 -3.83
C PRO A 142 -1.24 7.43 -2.47
N TYR A 143 -0.46 8.09 -1.64
CA TYR A 143 -0.36 7.73 -0.23
C TYR A 143 -1.11 8.76 0.62
N PHE A 144 -1.62 8.29 1.75
CA PHE A 144 -2.18 9.12 2.80
C PHE A 144 -1.11 9.37 3.86
N ASP A 145 -1.03 10.61 4.34
CA ASP A 145 -0.13 11.03 5.40
C ASP A 145 -0.93 11.36 6.65
N TYR A 146 -0.70 10.60 7.73
CA TYR A 146 -1.33 10.83 9.03
C TYR A 146 -0.28 11.29 10.03
N ASP A 147 -0.52 12.45 10.64
CA ASP A 147 0.35 12.97 11.69
C ASP A 147 0.16 12.17 12.98
N MET A 148 1.23 11.51 13.42
CA MET A 148 1.26 10.67 14.61
C MET A 148 2.04 11.32 15.74
N THR A 149 2.44 12.59 15.60
CA THR A 149 3.36 13.27 16.51
C THR A 149 2.82 13.34 17.94
N SER A 150 1.50 13.55 18.11
CA SER A 150 0.87 13.59 19.42
C SER A 150 0.95 12.28 20.23
N TYR A 151 1.20 11.16 19.54
CA TYR A 151 1.29 9.85 20.18
C TYR A 151 2.72 9.48 20.61
N VAL A 152 3.73 10.23 20.16
CA VAL A 152 5.14 9.94 20.48
C VAL A 152 5.38 10.00 22.00
N SER A 153 4.77 10.96 22.71
CA SER A 153 4.92 11.11 24.15
C SER A 153 4.37 9.94 24.97
N ASN A 154 3.46 9.15 24.40
CA ASN A 154 2.88 7.98 25.07
C ASN A 154 3.79 6.76 25.03
N GLN A 155 4.89 6.83 24.29
CA GLN A 155 5.85 5.75 24.00
C GLN A 155 5.23 4.53 23.31
N ASN A 156 4.08 4.05 23.76
CA ASN A 156 3.42 2.88 23.18
C ASN A 156 2.35 3.28 22.16
N LEU A 157 2.40 2.66 21.01
CA LEU A 157 1.51 2.86 19.90
C LEU A 157 0.89 1.53 19.50
N SER A 158 -0.44 1.49 19.36
CA SER A 158 -1.18 0.40 18.73
C SER A 158 -1.93 0.95 17.53
N LEU A 159 -1.73 0.37 16.37
CA LEU A 159 -2.41 0.74 15.13
C LEU A 159 -3.27 -0.41 14.63
N GLN A 160 -4.48 -0.10 14.22
CA GLN A 160 -5.37 -1.03 13.53
C GLN A 160 -5.95 -0.34 12.29
N TYR A 161 -5.85 -0.98 11.14
CA TYR A 161 -6.53 -0.57 9.91
C TYR A 161 -7.77 -1.42 9.75
N GLN A 162 -8.91 -0.79 9.88
CA GLN A 162 -10.20 -1.45 9.81
C GLN A 162 -10.84 -1.21 8.45
N PHE A 163 -11.14 -2.29 7.75
CA PHE A 163 -11.87 -2.23 6.51
C PHE A 163 -13.31 -1.82 6.73
N PHE A 164 -13.89 -1.18 5.72
CA PHE A 164 -15.30 -0.83 5.72
C PHE A 164 -16.18 -2.05 6.00
N THR A 165 -16.97 -1.97 7.05
CA THR A 165 -17.76 -3.10 7.56
C THR A 165 -19.06 -3.34 6.79
N GLY A 166 -19.44 -2.40 5.91
CA GLY A 166 -20.66 -2.50 5.11
C GLY A 166 -20.54 -3.34 3.83
N TYR A 167 -19.35 -3.88 3.55
CA TYR A 167 -19.14 -4.73 2.38
C TYR A 167 -18.88 -6.18 2.77
N THR A 168 -19.52 -7.07 2.03
CA THR A 168 -19.28 -8.52 2.07
C THR A 168 -19.19 -9.05 0.65
N ASP A 169 -18.24 -9.92 0.38
CA ASP A 169 -18.14 -10.61 -0.90
C ASP A 169 -19.09 -11.80 -0.93
N GLN A 170 -20.27 -11.60 -1.50
CA GLN A 170 -21.30 -12.64 -1.57
C GLN A 170 -20.86 -13.89 -2.33
N CYS A 171 -19.88 -13.74 -3.22
CA CYS A 171 -19.32 -14.83 -4.00
C CYS A 171 -18.11 -15.51 -3.37
N HIS A 172 -17.66 -15.03 -2.20
CA HIS A 172 -16.48 -15.60 -1.57
C HIS A 172 -16.67 -17.07 -1.24
N PRO A 173 -15.67 -17.95 -1.47
CA PRO A 173 -15.76 -19.37 -1.15
C PRO A 173 -16.12 -19.66 0.33
N ASN A 174 -15.76 -18.74 1.24
CA ASN A 174 -16.07 -18.83 2.66
C ASN A 174 -17.50 -18.35 3.01
N ASN A 175 -18.29 -17.89 2.05
CA ASN A 175 -19.68 -17.58 2.28
C ASN A 175 -20.48 -18.87 2.48
N PRO A 176 -21.07 -19.13 3.66
CA PRO A 176 -21.78 -20.38 3.93
C PRO A 176 -23.06 -20.55 3.09
N GLY A 177 -23.59 -19.44 2.56
CA GLY A 177 -24.77 -19.44 1.70
C GLY A 177 -24.46 -19.54 0.21
N CYS A 178 -23.17 -19.60 -0.17
CA CYS A 178 -22.77 -19.55 -1.56
C CYS A 178 -21.93 -20.78 -1.93
N VAL A 179 -22.47 -21.62 -2.80
CA VAL A 179 -21.71 -22.69 -3.47
C VAL A 179 -21.68 -22.32 -4.95
N THR A 180 -20.49 -21.94 -5.43
CA THR A 180 -20.27 -21.50 -6.81
C THR A 180 -20.81 -22.50 -7.83
N GLY A 181 -21.59 -21.99 -8.78
CA GLY A 181 -22.24 -22.83 -9.79
C GLY A 181 -23.48 -23.61 -9.30
N THR A 182 -23.79 -23.59 -8.00
CA THR A 182 -24.93 -24.32 -7.40
C THR A 182 -25.93 -23.35 -6.78
N THR A 183 -25.53 -22.59 -5.76
CA THR A 183 -26.38 -21.59 -5.10
C THR A 183 -26.06 -20.17 -5.51
N CYS A 184 -24.87 -19.94 -6.10
CA CYS A 184 -24.41 -18.65 -6.65
C CYS A 184 -23.98 -18.87 -8.09
N THR A 185 -24.90 -18.72 -9.03
CA THR A 185 -24.65 -19.06 -10.44
C THR A 185 -23.69 -18.09 -11.15
N ASP A 186 -23.64 -16.84 -10.71
CA ASP A 186 -22.84 -15.79 -11.33
C ASP A 186 -21.55 -15.47 -10.56
N CYS A 187 -21.10 -16.38 -9.70
CA CYS A 187 -19.87 -16.22 -8.92
C CYS A 187 -18.65 -16.83 -9.60
N SER A 188 -17.51 -16.24 -9.36
CA SER A 188 -16.20 -16.72 -9.80
C SER A 188 -15.21 -16.65 -8.63
N ASP A 189 -14.54 -17.76 -8.34
CA ASP A 189 -13.54 -17.86 -7.27
C ASP A 189 -12.20 -17.22 -7.65
N GLY A 190 -12.00 -16.89 -8.93
CA GLY A 190 -10.70 -16.44 -9.44
C GLY A 190 -10.38 -14.95 -9.26
N PHE A 191 -11.36 -14.14 -8.82
CA PHE A 191 -11.26 -12.67 -8.77
C PHE A 191 -11.79 -12.10 -7.47
N ASN A 192 -11.60 -12.82 -6.37
CA ASN A 192 -12.09 -12.38 -5.07
C ASN A 192 -11.54 -10.99 -4.72
N PRO A 193 -12.37 -10.12 -4.15
CA PRO A 193 -11.96 -8.78 -3.73
C PRO A 193 -10.83 -8.80 -2.71
N ILE A 194 -9.82 -7.98 -2.96
CA ILE A 194 -8.66 -7.83 -2.09
C ILE A 194 -8.26 -6.35 -1.95
N LEU A 195 -7.60 -6.01 -0.87
CA LEU A 195 -6.91 -4.75 -0.68
C LEU A 195 -5.41 -5.02 -0.50
N ASP A 196 -4.58 -4.42 -1.36
CA ASP A 196 -3.14 -4.33 -1.14
C ASP A 196 -2.89 -3.14 -0.21
N VAL A 197 -2.36 -3.43 0.98
CA VAL A 197 -2.09 -2.42 2.01
C VAL A 197 -0.60 -2.35 2.27
N ASN A 198 -0.03 -1.17 2.03
CA ASN A 198 1.38 -0.91 2.31
C ASN A 198 1.50 0.35 3.16
N SER A 199 2.16 0.25 4.31
CA SER A 199 2.31 1.38 5.21
C SER A 199 3.64 1.38 5.96
N ASN A 200 4.09 2.58 6.26
CA ASN A 200 5.33 2.82 6.97
C ASN A 200 5.12 3.91 8.03
N LEU A 201 5.61 3.66 9.22
CA LEU A 201 5.73 4.66 10.27
C LEU A 201 7.12 5.31 10.15
N ILE A 202 7.14 6.61 9.87
CA ILE A 202 8.35 7.42 9.84
C ILE A 202 8.50 8.09 11.18
N ILE A 203 9.63 7.87 11.85
CA ILE A 203 9.93 8.44 13.16
C ILE A 203 11.04 9.45 12.99
N TYR A 204 10.89 10.62 13.58
CA TYR A 204 11.85 11.71 13.55
C TYR A 204 12.48 11.94 14.92
N TYR A 205 13.75 12.35 14.92
CA TYR A 205 14.55 12.48 16.13
C TYR A 205 15.27 13.83 16.19
N ASP A 206 15.55 14.31 17.39
CA ASP A 206 16.34 15.51 17.67
C ASP A 206 17.85 15.23 17.66
N SER A 207 18.25 14.03 17.98
CA SER A 207 19.64 13.57 18.09
C SER A 207 19.92 12.36 17.22
N ALA A 208 21.18 12.10 16.94
CA ALA A 208 21.62 10.92 16.20
C ALA A 208 21.28 9.66 17.00
N ILE A 209 20.47 8.80 16.40
CA ILE A 209 20.20 7.47 16.95
C ILE A 209 21.32 6.52 16.48
N SER A 210 21.86 5.77 17.42
CA SER A 210 22.73 4.66 17.11
C SER A 210 21.87 3.54 16.50
N LEU A 211 21.65 3.60 15.22
CA LEU A 211 21.12 2.45 14.49
C LEU A 211 22.24 1.42 14.46
N SER A 212 22.09 0.31 15.16
CA SER A 212 22.93 -0.85 14.93
C SER A 212 22.63 -1.35 13.51
N VAL A 213 23.31 -0.79 12.54
CA VAL A 213 23.34 -1.37 11.21
C VAL A 213 24.17 -2.63 11.38
N LYS A 214 23.54 -3.81 11.37
CA LYS A 214 24.26 -5.03 11.04
C LYS A 214 24.93 -4.71 9.70
N GLU A 215 26.26 -4.67 9.69
CA GLU A 215 27.01 -4.63 8.44
C GLU A 215 26.48 -5.79 7.60
N MET A 216 25.71 -5.45 6.56
CA MET A 216 25.34 -6.45 5.58
C MET A 216 26.55 -6.62 4.70
N ASP A 217 27.01 -7.85 4.60
CA ASP A 217 28.06 -8.25 3.68
C ASP A 217 27.86 -7.55 2.33
N TYR A 218 28.88 -6.90 1.87
CA TYR A 218 28.89 -6.13 0.64
C TYR A 218 28.56 -7.05 -0.54
N ILE A 219 27.31 -7.05 -0.97
CA ILE A 219 26.95 -7.68 -2.23
C ILE A 219 27.49 -6.75 -3.32
N GLY A 220 28.60 -7.13 -3.91
CA GLY A 220 29.22 -6.40 -5.00
C GLY A 220 28.20 -6.18 -6.11
N PHE A 221 27.97 -4.93 -6.49
CA PHE A 221 27.14 -4.57 -7.62
C PHE A 221 27.99 -4.66 -8.89
N ALA A 222 27.70 -5.61 -9.77
CA ALA A 222 28.35 -5.70 -11.08
C ALA A 222 27.36 -5.29 -12.16
N ILE A 223 27.71 -4.29 -12.95
CA ILE A 223 26.97 -3.92 -14.18
C ILE A 223 27.57 -4.68 -15.35
N TYR A 224 26.76 -5.50 -15.99
CA TYR A 224 27.14 -6.20 -17.21
C TYR A 224 26.09 -5.91 -18.30
N PRO A 225 26.53 -5.66 -19.54
CA PRO A 225 27.92 -5.42 -19.95
C PRO A 225 28.43 -4.06 -19.46
N ASN A 226 29.72 -3.97 -19.18
CA ASN A 226 30.36 -2.72 -18.85
C ASN A 226 30.40 -1.85 -20.12
N PRO A 227 29.73 -0.69 -20.19
CA PRO A 227 29.61 0.08 -21.43
C PRO A 227 30.86 0.87 -21.80
N THR A 228 31.99 0.68 -21.11
CA THR A 228 33.18 1.53 -21.27
C THR A 228 34.26 0.99 -22.21
N ALA A 229 34.01 -0.10 -22.90
CA ALA A 229 34.91 -0.58 -23.94
C ALA A 229 34.37 -0.24 -25.34
N GLY A 230 34.66 0.97 -25.82
CA GLY A 230 34.78 1.26 -27.25
C GLY A 230 33.51 1.59 -28.02
N PHE A 231 33.11 2.86 -27.96
CA PHE A 231 32.67 3.53 -29.18
C PHE A 231 33.61 4.72 -29.44
N VAL A 232 34.48 4.53 -30.42
CA VAL A 232 35.16 5.60 -31.14
C VAL A 232 34.22 6.03 -32.25
#